data_dcfd0a6aecdebb55ea7609f84845ae54
#
_entry.id   dcfd0a6aecdebb55ea7609f84845ae54
#
_cell.length_a   1.000
_cell.length_b   1.000
_cell.length_c   1.000
_cell.angle_alpha   90.00
_cell.angle_beta   90.00
_cell.angle_gamma   90.00
#
_symmetry.space_group_name_H-M   'P 1'
#
loop_
_entity.id
_entity.type
_entity.pdbx_description
1 polymer ?
#
loop_
_entity_poly.entity_id
_entity_poly.type
_entity_poly.pdbx_seq_one_letter_code
_entity_poly.pdbx_strand_id
1 'polypeptide(L)'
;MMFLFLYRTSPEPKAQPSPSEMQAGYMQWKSWMSKYAKEILAQPPPRSGPKPGGAAAVCKGGAVTDGPYVEGKEIVAGWSFIDTESLASAVEIAKEVPMFSSVEIREITTF
;
A
#
# COMPACT_ATOMS: atom_id res chain seq x y z
N MET A 1 7.91 -3.36 13.40
CA MET A 1 8.30 -3.91 12.07
C MET A 1 8.05 -2.87 10.99
N MET A 2 8.91 -2.83 10.01
CA MET A 2 8.75 -1.92 8.87
C MET A 2 8.27 -2.67 7.63
N PHE A 3 7.35 -2.05 6.91
CA PHE A 3 6.74 -2.64 5.72
C PHE A 3 6.78 -1.64 4.56
N LEU A 4 6.89 -2.18 3.36
CA LEU A 4 6.70 -1.45 2.13
C LEU A 4 5.28 -1.77 1.63
N PHE A 5 4.50 -0.73 1.39
CA PHE A 5 3.22 -0.84 0.71
C PHE A 5 3.43 -0.45 -0.74
N LEU A 6 3.14 -1.37 -1.65
CA LEU A 6 3.14 -1.10 -3.09
C LEU A 6 1.70 -0.98 -3.55
N TYR A 7 1.35 0.17 -4.06
CA TYR A 7 0.00 0.44 -4.57
C TYR A 7 -0.04 0.08 -6.04
N ARG A 8 -0.99 -0.79 -6.42
CA ARG A 8 -1.12 -1.26 -7.79
C ARG A 8 -2.44 -0.82 -8.38
N THR A 9 -2.43 -0.56 -9.66
CA THR A 9 -3.61 -0.18 -10.41
C THR A 9 -3.67 -0.96 -11.71
N SER A 10 -4.89 -1.09 -12.28
CA SER A 10 -5.06 -1.75 -13.56
C SER A 10 -4.41 -0.93 -14.68
N PRO A 11 -3.72 -1.58 -15.65
CA PRO A 11 -3.18 -0.89 -16.80
C PRO A 11 -4.24 -0.47 -17.82
N GLU A 12 -5.49 -0.91 -17.65
CA GLU A 12 -6.55 -0.59 -18.60
C GLU A 12 -6.93 0.89 -18.52
N PRO A 13 -7.15 1.54 -19.68
CA PRO A 13 -7.60 2.92 -19.68
C PRO A 13 -8.93 3.05 -18.96
N LYS A 14 -9.01 3.95 -18.02
CA LYS A 14 -10.26 4.29 -17.34
C LYS A 14 -10.74 5.63 -17.85
N ALA A 15 -12.06 5.83 -17.84
CA ALA A 15 -12.62 7.14 -18.08
C ALA A 15 -12.03 8.13 -17.09
N GLN A 16 -11.69 9.33 -17.58
CA GLN A 16 -11.14 10.36 -16.70
C GLN A 16 -12.19 10.75 -15.67
N PRO A 17 -11.85 10.74 -14.37
CA PRO A 17 -12.82 11.11 -13.34
C PRO A 17 -13.21 12.59 -13.45
N SER A 18 -14.41 12.90 -13.02
CA SER A 18 -14.90 14.28 -12.95
C SER A 18 -14.12 15.06 -11.88
N PRO A 19 -14.11 16.39 -11.93
CA PRO A 19 -13.45 17.18 -10.88
C PRO A 19 -13.96 16.86 -9.47
N SER A 20 -15.24 16.57 -9.30
CA SER A 20 -15.79 16.22 -7.99
C SER A 20 -15.34 14.84 -7.53
N GLU A 21 -15.19 13.88 -8.45
CA GLU A 21 -14.66 12.56 -8.13
C GLU A 21 -13.18 12.63 -7.75
N MET A 22 -12.40 13.46 -8.44
CA MET A 22 -11.00 13.70 -8.12
C MET A 22 -10.87 14.32 -6.73
N GLN A 23 -11.71 15.29 -6.40
CA GLN A 23 -11.71 15.92 -5.09
C GLN A 23 -12.06 14.93 -3.99
N ALA A 24 -13.06 14.08 -4.21
CA ALA A 24 -13.47 13.06 -3.25
C ALA A 24 -12.34 12.05 -3.02
N GLY A 25 -11.69 11.61 -4.09
CA GLY A 25 -10.53 10.70 -4.00
C GLY A 25 -9.37 11.30 -3.22
N TYR A 26 -9.06 12.56 -3.50
CA TYR A 26 -8.01 13.28 -2.77
C TYR A 26 -8.34 13.38 -1.28
N MET A 27 -9.58 13.68 -0.94
CA MET A 27 -10.01 13.78 0.46
C MET A 27 -9.93 12.44 1.19
N GLN A 28 -10.29 11.35 0.52
CA GLN A 28 -10.17 10.00 1.07
C GLN A 28 -8.70 9.66 1.35
N TRP A 29 -7.81 9.95 0.41
CA TRP A 29 -6.37 9.73 0.57
C TRP A 29 -5.81 10.52 1.73
N LYS A 30 -6.17 11.79 1.80
CA LYS A 30 -5.73 12.69 2.88
C LYS A 30 -6.23 12.22 4.24
N SER A 31 -7.47 11.73 4.31
CA SER A 31 -8.05 11.18 5.52
C SER A 31 -7.29 9.93 5.98
N TRP A 32 -6.96 9.03 5.05
CA TRP A 32 -6.17 7.84 5.37
C TRP A 32 -4.78 8.22 5.89
N MET A 33 -4.11 9.15 5.23
CA MET A 33 -2.80 9.62 5.66
C MET A 33 -2.83 10.25 7.05
N SER A 34 -3.87 11.00 7.35
CA SER A 34 -4.05 11.64 8.67
C SER A 34 -4.29 10.59 9.75
N LYS A 35 -5.12 9.60 9.46
CA LYS A 35 -5.44 8.54 10.42
C LYS A 35 -4.21 7.74 10.82
N TYR A 36 -3.33 7.47 9.86
CA TYR A 36 -2.13 6.65 10.07
C TYR A 36 -0.84 7.46 10.04
N ALA A 37 -0.92 8.74 10.38
CA ALA A 37 0.24 9.63 10.33
C ALA A 37 1.41 9.15 11.20
N LYS A 38 1.13 8.44 12.29
CA LYS A 38 2.17 7.91 13.18
C LYS A 38 2.91 6.72 12.57
N GLU A 39 2.22 5.92 11.76
CA GLU A 39 2.76 4.71 11.15
C GLU A 39 3.43 5.00 9.81
N ILE A 40 2.99 6.02 9.08
CA ILE A 40 3.53 6.36 7.77
C ILE A 40 4.84 7.12 7.92
N LEU A 41 5.93 6.55 7.37
CA LEU A 41 7.24 7.19 7.42
C LEU A 41 7.32 8.28 6.35
N ALA A 42 7.85 9.44 6.75
CA ALA A 42 8.04 10.57 5.82
C ALA A 42 9.11 10.28 4.76
N GLN A 43 10.07 9.42 5.09
CA GLN A 43 11.14 9.04 4.19
C GLN A 43 11.45 7.54 4.35
N PRO A 44 11.91 6.89 3.27
CA PRO A 44 12.30 5.48 3.39
C PRO A 44 13.50 5.34 4.33
N PRO A 45 13.58 4.24 5.10
CA PRO A 45 14.77 3.96 5.89
C PRO A 45 15.99 3.83 4.97
N PRO A 46 17.12 4.38 5.35
CA PRO A 46 18.32 4.27 4.51
C PRO A 46 18.78 2.81 4.41
N ARG A 47 19.28 2.47 3.23
CA ARG A 47 19.81 1.12 2.96
C ARG A 47 18.80 0.02 3.34
N SER A 48 17.58 0.18 2.88
CA SER A 48 16.50 -0.78 3.13
C SER A 48 16.05 -1.45 1.83
N GLY A 49 15.44 -2.61 1.97
CA GLY A 49 14.86 -3.33 0.85
C GLY A 49 13.95 -4.45 1.35
N PRO A 50 13.25 -5.11 0.42
CA PRO A 50 12.43 -6.25 0.80
C PRO A 50 13.25 -7.31 1.49
N LYS A 51 12.74 -7.83 2.60
CA LYS A 51 13.38 -8.90 3.37
C LYS A 51 13.12 -10.23 2.68
N PRO A 52 14.14 -10.95 2.22
CA PRO A 52 13.93 -12.28 1.64
C PRO A 52 13.28 -13.21 2.67
N GLY A 53 12.17 -13.84 2.27
CA GLY A 53 11.41 -14.71 3.16
C GLY A 53 10.68 -13.98 4.28
N GLY A 54 10.59 -12.65 4.21
CA GLY A 54 9.88 -11.85 5.21
C GLY A 54 8.36 -11.94 5.07
N ALA A 55 7.67 -11.35 6.03
CA ALA A 55 6.22 -11.31 6.05
C ALA A 55 5.68 -10.54 4.83
N ALA A 56 4.65 -11.09 4.20
CA ALA A 56 4.05 -10.50 3.01
C ALA A 56 2.56 -10.82 2.92
N ALA A 57 1.80 -9.91 2.32
CA ALA A 57 0.37 -10.10 2.07
C ALA A 57 -0.08 -9.20 0.92
N VAL A 58 -1.24 -9.51 0.34
CA VAL A 58 -1.87 -8.67 -0.66
C VAL A 58 -3.31 -8.41 -0.25
N CYS A 59 -3.69 -7.14 -0.21
CA CYS A 59 -5.07 -6.71 0.03
C CYS A 59 -5.68 -6.27 -1.29
N LYS A 60 -6.74 -6.96 -1.73
CA LYS A 60 -7.43 -6.65 -2.98
C LYS A 60 -8.94 -6.82 -2.80
N GLY A 61 -9.67 -5.70 -2.93
CA GLY A 61 -11.12 -5.71 -2.84
C GLY A 61 -11.66 -6.30 -1.54
N GLY A 62 -10.99 -6.07 -0.42
CA GLY A 62 -11.37 -6.62 0.88
C GLY A 62 -10.82 -8.01 1.14
N ALA A 63 -10.30 -8.71 0.15
CA ALA A 63 -9.65 -10.01 0.31
C ALA A 63 -8.17 -9.84 0.65
N VAL A 64 -7.65 -10.74 1.48
CA VAL A 64 -6.24 -10.76 1.87
C VAL A 64 -5.66 -12.11 1.48
N THR A 65 -4.56 -12.10 0.75
CA THR A 65 -3.83 -13.32 0.40
C THR A 65 -2.41 -13.26 0.94
N ASP A 66 -1.87 -14.43 1.27
CA ASP A 66 -0.51 -14.55 1.79
C ASP A 66 0.51 -14.48 0.66
N GLY A 67 1.72 -14.04 1.04
CA GLY A 67 2.87 -14.08 0.16
C GLY A 67 2.94 -12.93 -0.83
N PRO A 68 4.03 -12.90 -1.61
CA PRO A 68 4.22 -11.84 -2.60
C PRO A 68 3.23 -11.97 -3.75
N TYR A 69 2.87 -10.86 -4.32
CA TYR A 69 1.92 -10.78 -5.43
C TYR A 69 2.61 -11.19 -6.74
N VAL A 70 1.90 -12.02 -7.53
CA VAL A 70 2.46 -12.56 -8.77
C VAL A 70 1.59 -12.36 -10.01
N GLU A 71 0.52 -11.57 -9.93
CA GLU A 71 -0.32 -11.29 -11.08
C GLU A 71 0.28 -10.15 -11.91
N GLY A 72 0.68 -10.45 -13.16
CA GLY A 72 1.52 -9.57 -13.95
C GLY A 72 0.82 -8.43 -14.69
N LYS A 73 -0.50 -8.26 -14.54
CA LYS A 73 -1.24 -7.25 -15.30
C LYS A 73 -1.38 -5.91 -14.58
N GLU A 74 -1.20 -5.87 -13.28
CA GLU A 74 -1.30 -4.63 -12.53
C GLU A 74 0.06 -3.93 -12.46
N ILE A 75 0.06 -2.61 -12.54
CA ILE A 75 1.27 -1.81 -12.49
C ILE A 75 1.38 -1.09 -11.15
N VAL A 76 2.61 -0.86 -10.72
CA VAL A 76 2.88 -0.10 -9.50
C VAL A 76 2.63 1.37 -9.78
N ALA A 77 1.71 1.96 -9.03
CA ALA A 77 1.36 3.38 -9.15
C ALA A 77 1.98 4.24 -8.05
N GLY A 78 2.44 3.62 -6.96
CA GLY A 78 3.06 4.34 -5.87
C GLY A 78 3.45 3.41 -4.74
N TRP A 79 3.99 3.98 -3.69
CA TRP A 79 4.41 3.22 -2.52
C TRP A 79 4.42 4.09 -1.27
N SER A 80 4.41 3.42 -0.11
CA SER A 80 4.61 4.06 1.20
C SER A 80 5.42 3.12 2.09
N PHE A 81 6.12 3.71 3.05
CA PHE A 81 6.83 2.95 4.08
C PHE A 81 6.05 3.07 5.39
N ILE A 82 5.77 1.95 6.02
CA ILE A 82 4.91 1.87 7.20
C ILE A 82 5.69 1.22 8.33
N ASP A 83 5.66 1.84 9.51
CA ASP A 83 6.21 1.26 10.73
C ASP A 83 5.04 0.93 11.65
N THR A 84 4.84 -0.36 11.90
CA THR A 84 3.78 -0.85 12.79
C THR A 84 4.21 -2.14 13.45
N GLU A 85 3.42 -2.64 14.37
CA GLU A 85 3.85 -3.71 15.27
C GLU A 85 3.87 -5.10 14.65
N SER A 86 3.07 -5.35 13.60
CA SER A 86 2.91 -6.69 13.05
C SER A 86 2.37 -6.65 11.63
N LEU A 87 2.46 -7.78 10.93
CA LEU A 87 1.82 -7.93 9.62
C LEU A 87 0.30 -7.75 9.72
N ALA A 88 -0.31 -8.28 10.77
CA ALA A 88 -1.76 -8.13 10.97
C ALA A 88 -2.14 -6.65 11.07
N SER A 89 -1.36 -5.87 11.80
CA SER A 89 -1.56 -4.42 11.92
C SER A 89 -1.38 -3.73 10.58
N ALA A 90 -0.34 -4.10 9.81
CA ALA A 90 -0.11 -3.56 8.48
C ALA A 90 -1.28 -3.87 7.53
N VAL A 91 -1.82 -5.08 7.59
CA VAL A 91 -2.99 -5.48 6.79
C VAL A 91 -4.19 -4.60 7.10
N GLU A 92 -4.46 -4.31 8.37
CA GLU A 92 -5.58 -3.44 8.74
C GLU A 92 -5.40 -2.03 8.20
N ILE A 93 -4.18 -1.49 8.23
CA ILE A 93 -3.87 -0.19 7.63
C ILE A 93 -4.08 -0.22 6.12
N ALA A 94 -3.60 -1.27 5.46
CA ALA A 94 -3.69 -1.42 4.01
C ALA A 94 -5.12 -1.57 3.51
N LYS A 95 -6.01 -2.21 4.28
CA LYS A 95 -7.41 -2.39 3.90
C LYS A 95 -8.14 -1.07 3.73
N GLU A 96 -7.69 -0.02 4.40
CA GLU A 96 -8.33 1.30 4.34
C GLU A 96 -7.73 2.21 3.27
N VAL A 97 -6.71 1.75 2.54
CA VAL A 97 -6.11 2.54 1.45
C VAL A 97 -7.14 2.74 0.34
N PRO A 98 -7.46 3.99 -0.02
CA PRO A 98 -8.41 4.24 -1.11
C PRO A 98 -7.74 4.21 -2.47
N MET A 99 -8.56 4.15 -3.54
CA MET A 99 -8.20 4.46 -4.93
C MET A 99 -7.40 3.40 -5.69
N PHE A 100 -6.69 2.49 -5.04
CA PHE A 100 -5.86 1.52 -5.74
C PHE A 100 -6.55 0.17 -5.86
N SER A 101 -6.18 -0.59 -6.91
CA SER A 101 -6.75 -1.92 -7.14
C SER A 101 -6.31 -2.92 -6.08
N SER A 102 -5.05 -2.82 -5.67
CA SER A 102 -4.51 -3.68 -4.62
C SER A 102 -3.36 -3.00 -3.91
N VAL A 103 -3.05 -3.49 -2.71
CA VAL A 103 -1.89 -3.08 -1.92
C VAL A 103 -1.10 -4.33 -1.60
N GLU A 104 0.11 -4.40 -2.12
CA GLU A 104 1.06 -5.44 -1.77
C GLU A 104 1.86 -4.98 -0.56
N ILE A 105 1.90 -5.83 0.48
CA ILE A 105 2.61 -5.54 1.72
C ILE A 105 3.83 -6.43 1.78
N ARG A 106 5.00 -5.86 1.99
CA ARG A 106 6.24 -6.62 2.14
C ARG A 106 7.04 -6.11 3.32
N GLU A 107 7.45 -7.02 4.18
CA GLU A 107 8.37 -6.67 5.26
C GLU A 107 9.69 -6.21 4.66
N ILE A 108 10.28 -5.14 5.22
CA ILE A 108 11.57 -4.64 4.77
C ILE A 108 12.61 -4.83 5.85
N THR A 109 13.84 -4.93 5.41
CA THR A 109 15.01 -5.01 6.29
C THR A 109 15.99 -3.90 5.92
N THR A 110 16.83 -3.53 6.86
CA THR A 110 17.93 -2.58 6.63
C THR A 110 19.25 -3.34 6.50
N PHE A 111 20.17 -2.79 5.74
CA PHE A 111 21.49 -3.41 5.54
C PHE A 111 22.58 -2.36 5.31
#